data_3a5c5260111c7a0e2eb443c802f6f9f5
#
_entry.id   3a5c5260111c7a0e2eb443c802f6f9f5
#
_cell.length_a   1.000
_cell.length_b   1.000
_cell.length_c   1.000
_cell.angle_alpha   90.00
_cell.angle_beta   90.00
_cell.angle_gamma   90.00
#
_symmetry.space_group_name_H-M   'P 1'
#
loop_
_entity.id
_entity.type
_entity.pdbx_description
1 polymer ?
#
loop_
_entity_poly.entity_id
_entity_poly.type
_entity_poly.pdbx_seq_one_letter_code
_entity_poly.pdbx_strand_id
1 'polypeptide(L)'
;MIIKRTYLLAAAMAIMVAISCKKEVSTPDPVQTNTVDTPEVVKDTLPKLPKPIKVYSNDTVSVKAYDYAGLEYFLKQKNDTTYVVNFWATWCVPCVAELPNFEKINANYKKNKIKVILVSLDMAKMIDTKLLPFIKEKQLKSEVLLLRDPDADSWIPKVDSTWSGAIPATVIYNAEMRKFYEKSFTYDELEKEISNFK
;
A
#
# COMPACT_ATOMS: atom_id res chain seq x y z
N MET A 1 -57.11 21.58 2.49
CA MET A 1 -57.52 21.83 3.86
C MET A 1 -56.23 22.00 4.65
N ILE A 2 -55.60 23.10 4.59
CA ILE A 2 -55.66 24.40 5.29
C ILE A 2 -55.77 24.17 6.82
N ILE A 3 -54.76 24.59 7.55
CA ILE A 3 -54.68 25.37 8.78
C ILE A 3 -53.21 25.28 9.23
N LYS A 4 -52.35 26.22 9.07
CA LYS A 4 -52.16 27.61 9.58
C LYS A 4 -51.90 27.71 11.09
N ARG A 5 -50.75 28.33 11.40
CA ARG A 5 -50.45 29.30 12.47
C ARG A 5 -50.14 28.73 13.86
N THR A 6 -49.26 29.25 14.68
CA THR A 6 -48.84 30.65 14.92
C THR A 6 -47.57 30.67 15.81
N TYR A 7 -46.73 31.67 15.56
CA TYR A 7 -45.82 32.46 16.40
C TYR A 7 -46.02 32.43 17.93
N LEU A 8 -44.91 32.50 18.68
CA LEU A 8 -44.74 33.61 19.65
C LEU A 8 -43.29 33.76 20.12
N LEU A 9 -42.85 34.97 20.02
CA LEU A 9 -41.70 35.71 20.53
C LEU A 9 -41.66 35.77 22.07
N ALA A 10 -40.51 35.97 22.64
CA ALA A 10 -40.10 36.92 23.68
C ALA A 10 -39.00 36.29 24.53
N ALA A 11 -37.98 36.87 24.96
CA ALA A 11 -37.43 38.19 25.13
C ALA A 11 -36.19 38.06 26.03
N ALA A 12 -35.26 38.89 25.78
CA ALA A 12 -34.00 39.19 26.42
C ALA A 12 -33.96 39.14 27.96
N MET A 13 -32.79 38.76 28.53
CA MET A 13 -32.27 39.45 29.72
C MET A 13 -30.73 39.41 29.75
N ALA A 14 -30.16 40.55 29.58
CA ALA A 14 -28.75 40.85 29.78
C ALA A 14 -28.48 40.99 31.28
N ILE A 15 -27.42 40.37 31.75
CA ILE A 15 -26.82 40.69 33.06
C ILE A 15 -25.34 41.00 32.82
N MET A 16 -25.07 42.32 32.89
CA MET A 16 -23.70 42.83 33.09
C MET A 16 -23.30 42.62 34.54
N VAL A 17 -22.12 42.05 34.74
CA VAL A 17 -21.41 42.18 36.01
C VAL A 17 -20.02 42.71 35.69
N ALA A 18 -19.82 43.99 36.02
CA ALA A 18 -18.53 44.64 36.08
C ALA A 18 -17.89 44.35 37.44
N ILE A 19 -16.69 43.82 37.47
CA ILE A 19 -15.84 43.81 38.65
C ILE A 19 -14.42 44.22 38.25
N SER A 20 -14.16 45.46 38.53
CA SER A 20 -13.03 46.15 39.20
C SER A 20 -11.63 45.57 39.03
N CYS A 21 -10.82 46.40 38.39
CA CYS A 21 -9.36 46.39 38.44
C CYS A 21 -8.81 46.47 39.86
N LYS A 22 -7.87 45.61 40.19
CA LYS A 22 -6.85 45.88 41.22
C LYS A 22 -5.47 45.68 40.63
N LYS A 23 -4.76 46.80 40.55
CA LYS A 23 -3.36 46.89 40.16
C LYS A 23 -2.48 46.46 41.35
N GLU A 24 -1.69 45.42 41.22
CA GLU A 24 -0.55 45.20 42.09
C GLU A 24 0.73 45.21 41.25
N VAL A 25 1.58 46.10 41.65
CA VAL A 25 2.96 46.28 41.18
C VAL A 25 3.81 45.26 41.90
N SER A 26 4.47 44.35 41.20
CA SER A 26 5.61 43.63 41.75
C SER A 26 6.75 43.53 40.73
N THR A 27 7.88 43.79 41.23
CA THR A 27 9.25 43.85 40.74
C THR A 27 9.69 42.81 39.68
N PRO A 28 10.66 43.15 38.82
CA PRO A 28 11.10 42.28 37.74
C PRO A 28 12.05 41.19 38.25
N ASP A 29 11.69 39.93 38.05
CA ASP A 29 12.56 38.79 38.19
C ASP A 29 13.38 38.52 36.90
N PRO A 30 14.54 37.85 37.01
CA PRO A 30 15.59 37.86 36.01
C PRO A 30 15.23 37.07 34.74
N VAL A 31 15.75 37.60 33.66
CA VAL A 31 15.70 37.06 32.28
C VAL A 31 16.03 35.57 32.26
N GLN A 32 15.03 34.74 32.03
CA GLN A 32 15.25 33.37 31.57
C GLN A 32 15.56 33.39 30.08
N THR A 33 16.78 33.03 29.74
CA THR A 33 17.23 32.73 28.38
C THR A 33 16.37 31.63 27.81
N ASN A 34 15.48 31.98 26.88
CA ASN A 34 14.80 31.00 26.02
C ASN A 34 15.88 30.28 25.21
N THR A 35 16.14 29.04 25.56
CA THR A 35 16.81 28.09 24.68
C THR A 35 15.95 27.95 23.43
N VAL A 36 16.51 28.38 22.31
CA VAL A 36 15.97 28.15 20.97
C VAL A 36 15.88 26.66 20.81
N ASP A 37 14.64 26.14 20.79
CA ASP A 37 14.37 24.78 20.35
C ASP A 37 14.91 24.61 18.91
N THR A 38 16.00 23.88 18.83
CA THR A 38 16.52 23.36 17.56
C THR A 38 15.40 22.54 16.95
N PRO A 39 14.98 22.80 15.68
CA PRO A 39 14.00 21.95 15.04
C PRO A 39 14.53 20.51 15.05
N GLU A 40 13.80 19.64 15.70
CA GLU A 40 14.02 18.19 15.68
C GLU A 40 14.05 17.77 14.21
N VAL A 41 15.21 17.36 13.72
CA VAL A 41 15.41 16.80 12.40
C VAL A 41 14.53 15.55 12.35
N VAL A 42 13.37 15.67 11.71
CA VAL A 42 12.52 14.52 11.36
C VAL A 42 13.41 13.59 10.55
N LYS A 43 13.98 12.61 11.21
CA LYS A 43 14.65 11.50 10.55
C LYS A 43 13.66 10.89 9.59
N ASP A 44 13.90 11.08 8.30
CA ASP A 44 13.20 10.40 7.21
C ASP A 44 13.47 8.90 7.37
N THR A 45 12.65 8.26 8.20
CA THR A 45 12.67 6.81 8.37
C THR A 45 11.85 6.21 7.24
N LEU A 46 12.47 6.07 6.07
CA LEU A 46 11.96 5.17 5.04
C LEU A 46 11.59 3.84 5.72
N PRO A 47 10.38 3.32 5.50
CA PRO A 47 9.95 2.10 6.14
C PRO A 47 10.96 0.98 5.81
N LYS A 48 11.56 0.41 6.85
CA LYS A 48 12.57 -0.63 6.71
C LYS A 48 11.96 -1.86 6.05
N LEU A 49 12.66 -2.40 5.03
CA LEU A 49 12.26 -3.65 4.38
C LEU A 49 11.96 -4.75 5.42
N PRO A 50 10.78 -5.37 5.40
CA PRO A 50 10.41 -6.39 6.37
C PRO A 50 11.31 -7.62 6.25
N LYS A 51 11.55 -8.27 7.37
CA LYS A 51 12.26 -9.54 7.37
C LYS A 51 11.33 -10.64 6.84
N PRO A 52 11.75 -11.43 5.83
CA PRO A 52 10.94 -12.55 5.36
C PRO A 52 10.77 -13.60 6.47
N ILE A 53 9.59 -14.22 6.54
CA ILE A 53 9.35 -15.35 7.46
C ILE A 53 10.15 -16.58 7.06
N LYS A 54 10.42 -16.73 5.76
CA LYS A 54 11.27 -17.79 5.22
C LYS A 54 11.84 -17.38 3.87
N VAL A 55 13.00 -17.92 3.52
CA VAL A 55 13.56 -17.86 2.16
C VAL A 55 13.64 -19.29 1.64
N TYR A 56 13.07 -19.50 0.46
CA TYR A 56 13.17 -20.76 -0.29
C TYR A 56 14.16 -20.56 -1.42
N SER A 57 15.08 -21.47 -1.59
CA SER A 57 16.10 -21.36 -2.64
C SER A 57 16.56 -22.71 -3.16
N ASN A 58 16.97 -22.70 -4.41
CA ASN A 58 17.81 -23.74 -5.01
C ASN A 58 19.08 -23.07 -5.55
N ASP A 59 19.89 -23.76 -6.34
CA ASP A 59 21.18 -23.26 -6.83
C ASP A 59 21.09 -21.95 -7.64
N THR A 60 19.93 -21.63 -8.19
CA THR A 60 19.77 -20.52 -9.17
C THR A 60 18.64 -19.56 -8.85
N VAL A 61 17.68 -19.92 -8.00
CA VAL A 61 16.48 -19.13 -7.70
C VAL A 61 16.32 -19.01 -6.19
N SER A 62 15.96 -17.81 -5.75
CA SER A 62 15.62 -17.53 -4.34
C SER A 62 14.32 -16.73 -4.27
N VAL A 63 13.39 -17.17 -3.44
CA VAL A 63 12.09 -16.54 -3.23
C VAL A 63 11.88 -16.27 -1.74
N LYS A 64 11.59 -15.01 -1.42
CA LYS A 64 11.28 -14.59 -0.05
C LYS A 64 9.80 -14.77 0.22
N ALA A 65 9.49 -15.42 1.34
CA ALA A 65 8.14 -15.63 1.81
C ALA A 65 7.79 -14.62 2.91
N TYR A 66 6.59 -14.08 2.83
CA TYR A 66 6.01 -13.16 3.81
C TYR A 66 4.60 -13.62 4.19
N ASP A 67 4.18 -13.30 5.40
CA ASP A 67 2.76 -13.18 5.73
C ASP A 67 2.22 -11.87 5.15
N TYR A 68 0.93 -11.59 5.36
CA TYR A 68 0.35 -10.35 4.84
C TYR A 68 0.99 -9.10 5.47
N ALA A 69 1.33 -9.13 6.75
CA ALA A 69 1.96 -8.00 7.42
C ALA A 69 3.30 -7.61 6.76
N GLY A 70 4.10 -8.60 6.36
CA GLY A 70 5.31 -8.37 5.60
C GLY A 70 5.04 -7.98 4.13
N LEU A 71 4.02 -8.57 3.49
CA LEU A 71 3.65 -8.24 2.11
C LEU A 71 3.10 -6.81 1.99
N GLU A 72 2.41 -6.31 3.01
CA GLU A 72 1.83 -4.97 3.03
C GLU A 72 2.86 -3.87 2.73
N TYR A 73 4.12 -4.07 3.13
CA TYR A 73 5.23 -3.18 2.77
C TYR A 73 5.31 -2.96 1.25
N PHE A 74 5.17 -4.02 0.45
CA PHE A 74 5.24 -3.97 -1.02
C PHE A 74 3.95 -3.46 -1.68
N LEU A 75 2.89 -3.23 -0.90
CA LEU A 75 1.59 -2.73 -1.35
C LEU A 75 1.33 -1.27 -0.96
N LYS A 76 2.22 -0.65 -0.16
CA LYS A 76 2.00 0.68 0.43
C LYS A 76 3.21 1.62 0.32
N GLN A 77 4.09 1.41 -0.66
CA GLN A 77 5.23 2.30 -0.88
C GLN A 77 4.74 3.70 -1.31
N LYS A 78 5.35 4.75 -0.71
CA LYS A 78 5.07 6.15 -1.02
C LYS A 78 6.33 6.82 -1.54
N ASN A 79 6.73 6.44 -2.72
CA ASN A 79 7.87 7.03 -3.44
C ASN A 79 7.46 7.32 -4.89
N ASP A 80 8.39 7.74 -5.71
CA ASP A 80 8.17 8.11 -7.10
C ASP A 80 8.12 6.92 -8.09
N THR A 81 7.89 5.72 -7.56
CA THR A 81 7.81 4.48 -8.34
C THR A 81 6.36 4.04 -8.50
N THR A 82 5.98 3.63 -9.71
CA THR A 82 4.74 2.91 -9.97
C THR A 82 4.98 1.42 -9.78
N TYR A 83 4.22 0.82 -8.89
CA TYR A 83 4.26 -0.61 -8.59
C TYR A 83 3.15 -1.34 -9.33
N VAL A 84 3.50 -2.46 -9.94
CA VAL A 84 2.57 -3.40 -10.57
C VAL A 84 2.71 -4.71 -9.82
N VAL A 85 1.77 -5.00 -8.95
CA VAL A 85 1.78 -6.18 -8.07
C VAL A 85 0.73 -7.16 -8.56
N ASN A 86 1.18 -8.29 -9.13
CA ASN A 86 0.30 -9.33 -9.66
C ASN A 86 0.27 -10.54 -8.73
N PHE A 87 -0.92 -10.98 -8.36
CA PHE A 87 -1.19 -12.19 -7.58
C PHE A 87 -1.47 -13.35 -8.53
N TRP A 88 -0.69 -14.41 -8.42
CA TRP A 88 -0.69 -15.53 -9.34
C TRP A 88 -0.31 -16.86 -8.67
N ALA A 89 -0.38 -17.97 -9.38
CA ALA A 89 0.16 -19.24 -8.94
C ALA A 89 0.55 -20.13 -10.14
N THR A 90 1.44 -21.08 -9.92
CA THR A 90 1.88 -22.01 -10.98
C THR A 90 0.76 -22.92 -11.50
N TRP A 91 -0.27 -23.18 -10.71
CA TRP A 91 -1.45 -23.98 -11.06
C TRP A 91 -2.57 -23.17 -11.72
N CYS A 92 -2.44 -21.85 -11.77
CA CYS A 92 -3.44 -20.95 -12.37
C CYS A 92 -3.11 -20.73 -13.85
N VAL A 93 -3.83 -21.42 -14.72
CA VAL A 93 -3.58 -21.38 -16.18
C VAL A 93 -3.64 -19.97 -16.77
N PRO A 94 -4.68 -19.14 -16.50
CA PRO A 94 -4.73 -17.77 -17.03
C PRO A 94 -3.63 -16.90 -16.45
N CYS A 95 -3.22 -17.09 -15.18
CA CYS A 95 -2.11 -16.35 -14.59
C CYS A 95 -0.79 -16.63 -15.33
N VAL A 96 -0.49 -17.92 -15.56
CA VAL A 96 0.72 -18.34 -16.28
C VAL A 96 0.75 -17.79 -17.71
N ALA A 97 -0.41 -17.72 -18.38
CA ALA A 97 -0.52 -17.21 -19.74
C ALA A 97 -0.19 -15.71 -19.83
N GLU A 98 -0.48 -14.92 -18.80
CA GLU A 98 -0.23 -13.47 -18.80
C GLU A 98 1.17 -13.06 -18.31
N LEU A 99 1.91 -13.93 -17.59
CA LEU A 99 3.23 -13.58 -17.03
C LEU A 99 4.21 -12.98 -18.04
N PRO A 100 4.29 -13.43 -19.31
CA PRO A 100 5.15 -12.80 -20.30
C PRO A 100 4.86 -11.31 -20.53
N ASN A 101 3.61 -10.87 -20.33
CA ASN A 101 3.22 -9.46 -20.48
C ASN A 101 3.83 -8.62 -19.34
N PHE A 102 3.79 -9.13 -18.10
CA PHE A 102 4.42 -8.51 -16.93
C PHE A 102 5.94 -8.46 -17.06
N GLU A 103 6.58 -9.53 -17.53
CA GLU A 103 8.02 -9.57 -17.79
C GLU A 103 8.43 -8.56 -18.86
N LYS A 104 7.63 -8.38 -19.92
CA LYS A 104 7.85 -7.38 -20.95
C LYS A 104 7.74 -5.95 -20.39
N ILE A 105 6.75 -5.68 -19.52
CA ILE A 105 6.64 -4.41 -18.79
C ILE A 105 7.88 -4.20 -17.91
N ASN A 106 8.27 -5.19 -17.13
CA ASN A 106 9.45 -5.11 -16.27
C ASN A 106 10.71 -4.76 -17.06
N ALA A 107 10.91 -5.37 -18.23
CA ALA A 107 12.05 -5.12 -19.08
C ALA A 107 12.03 -3.72 -19.72
N ASN A 108 10.90 -3.34 -20.32
CA ASN A 108 10.76 -2.10 -21.09
C ASN A 108 10.75 -0.85 -20.23
N TYR A 109 10.21 -0.95 -19.00
CA TYR A 109 9.96 0.20 -18.14
C TYR A 109 10.85 0.30 -16.90
N LYS A 110 11.85 -0.56 -16.76
CA LYS A 110 12.79 -0.55 -15.64
C LYS A 110 13.42 0.82 -15.37
N LYS A 111 13.72 1.59 -16.44
CA LYS A 111 14.29 2.93 -16.35
C LYS A 111 13.24 4.03 -16.06
N ASN A 112 11.98 3.71 -16.14
CA ASN A 112 10.85 4.63 -16.00
C ASN A 112 10.20 4.60 -14.59
N LYS A 113 10.93 4.08 -13.61
CA LYS A 113 10.43 3.95 -12.22
C LYS A 113 9.15 3.11 -12.12
N ILE A 114 9.06 2.04 -12.94
CA ILE A 114 8.02 1.04 -12.85
C ILE A 114 8.65 -0.23 -12.29
N LYS A 115 8.04 -0.80 -11.26
CA LYS A 115 8.48 -2.03 -10.61
C LYS A 115 7.39 -3.08 -10.65
N VAL A 116 7.68 -4.20 -11.30
CA VAL A 116 6.81 -5.37 -11.30
C VAL A 116 7.19 -6.30 -10.15
N ILE A 117 6.19 -6.74 -9.39
CA ILE A 117 6.30 -7.71 -8.31
C ILE A 117 5.29 -8.81 -8.56
N LEU A 118 5.74 -10.05 -8.63
CA LEU A 118 4.91 -11.23 -8.83
C LEU A 118 4.74 -11.94 -7.48
N VAL A 119 3.54 -11.86 -6.90
CA VAL A 119 3.21 -12.48 -5.61
C VAL A 119 2.59 -13.85 -5.86
N SER A 120 3.36 -14.90 -5.62
CA SER A 120 2.88 -16.29 -5.74
C SER A 120 1.98 -16.65 -4.56
N LEU A 121 0.89 -17.33 -4.86
CA LEU A 121 -0.03 -17.98 -3.91
C LEU A 121 0.14 -19.51 -3.90
N ASP A 122 1.28 -20.01 -4.36
CA ASP A 122 1.56 -21.44 -4.37
C ASP A 122 1.61 -22.00 -2.95
N MET A 123 1.02 -23.18 -2.79
CA MET A 123 1.02 -23.88 -1.50
C MET A 123 2.43 -24.33 -1.11
N ALA A 124 2.69 -24.44 0.20
CA ALA A 124 3.99 -24.80 0.76
C ALA A 124 4.63 -26.05 0.11
N LYS A 125 3.83 -27.09 -0.15
CA LYS A 125 4.28 -28.35 -0.76
C LYS A 125 4.67 -28.22 -2.23
N MET A 126 4.31 -27.11 -2.87
CA MET A 126 4.57 -26.86 -4.30
C MET A 126 5.81 -25.99 -4.53
N ILE A 127 6.39 -25.40 -3.51
CA ILE A 127 7.46 -24.41 -3.67
C ILE A 127 8.68 -25.04 -4.32
N ASP A 128 9.24 -26.07 -3.73
CA ASP A 128 10.47 -26.71 -4.22
C ASP A 128 10.23 -27.51 -5.51
N THR A 129 9.02 -28.08 -5.66
CA THR A 129 8.69 -29.00 -6.77
C THR A 129 8.04 -28.31 -7.97
N LYS A 130 7.49 -27.12 -7.81
CA LYS A 130 6.79 -26.39 -8.87
C LYS A 130 7.29 -24.94 -9.00
N LEU A 131 7.20 -24.13 -7.94
CA LEU A 131 7.48 -22.68 -8.04
C LEU A 131 8.94 -22.39 -8.42
N LEU A 132 9.93 -22.92 -7.68
CA LEU A 132 11.33 -22.65 -7.97
C LEU A 132 11.74 -23.18 -9.36
N PRO A 133 11.38 -24.42 -9.77
CA PRO A 133 11.62 -24.90 -11.13
C PRO A 133 10.95 -24.03 -12.21
N PHE A 134 9.71 -23.60 -11.99
CA PHE A 134 8.97 -22.75 -12.91
C PHE A 134 9.66 -21.40 -13.13
N ILE A 135 10.08 -20.71 -12.05
CA ILE A 135 10.79 -19.43 -12.15
C ILE A 135 12.07 -19.59 -12.98
N LYS A 136 12.81 -20.67 -12.77
CA LYS A 136 14.02 -21.00 -13.53
C LYS A 136 13.70 -21.26 -15.00
N GLU A 137 12.73 -22.13 -15.28
CA GLU A 137 12.33 -22.52 -16.64
C GLU A 137 11.83 -21.33 -17.46
N LYS A 138 10.96 -20.52 -16.87
CA LYS A 138 10.40 -19.33 -17.52
C LYS A 138 11.34 -18.13 -17.48
N GLN A 139 12.48 -18.24 -16.80
CA GLN A 139 13.48 -17.17 -16.67
C GLN A 139 12.90 -15.86 -16.16
N LEU A 140 11.98 -15.91 -15.20
CA LEU A 140 11.35 -14.70 -14.65
C LEU A 140 12.41 -13.77 -14.08
N LYS A 141 12.36 -12.48 -14.46
CA LYS A 141 13.28 -11.41 -14.04
C LYS A 141 12.65 -10.41 -13.09
N SER A 142 11.32 -10.40 -13.02
CA SER A 142 10.57 -9.64 -12.02
C SER A 142 10.85 -10.18 -10.62
N GLU A 143 10.71 -9.33 -9.61
CA GLU A 143 10.80 -9.78 -8.22
C GLU A 143 9.65 -10.74 -7.91
N VAL A 144 9.97 -11.97 -7.55
CA VAL A 144 8.97 -12.97 -7.12
C VAL A 144 8.97 -13.05 -5.61
N LEU A 145 7.82 -12.82 -5.01
CA LEU A 145 7.53 -13.02 -3.58
C LEU A 145 6.55 -14.16 -3.41
N LEU A 146 6.57 -14.79 -2.24
CA LEU A 146 5.59 -15.82 -1.87
C LEU A 146 4.76 -15.31 -0.69
N LEU A 147 3.43 -15.26 -0.84
CA LEU A 147 2.53 -15.00 0.27
C LEU A 147 2.23 -16.31 1.01
N ARG A 148 2.61 -16.35 2.28
CA ARG A 148 2.43 -17.47 3.20
C ARG A 148 1.59 -17.05 4.40
N ASP A 149 0.32 -16.70 4.13
CA ASP A 149 -0.66 -16.38 5.15
C ASP A 149 -1.89 -17.28 4.96
N PRO A 150 -2.19 -18.17 5.92
CA PRO A 150 -3.28 -19.14 5.77
C PRO A 150 -4.68 -18.51 5.93
N ASP A 151 -4.76 -17.31 6.53
CA ASP A 151 -6.02 -16.65 6.81
C ASP A 151 -6.41 -15.71 5.66
N ALA A 152 -6.82 -16.32 4.53
CA ALA A 152 -7.19 -15.59 3.32
C ALA A 152 -8.31 -14.57 3.56
N ASP A 153 -9.30 -14.91 4.37
CA ASP A 153 -10.44 -14.05 4.68
C ASP A 153 -10.02 -12.77 5.40
N SER A 154 -8.91 -12.81 6.14
CA SER A 154 -8.39 -11.64 6.85
C SER A 154 -7.57 -10.69 5.98
N TRP A 155 -6.85 -11.20 4.97
CA TRP A 155 -5.94 -10.37 4.19
C TRP A 155 -6.45 -9.99 2.79
N ILE A 156 -7.29 -10.80 2.14
CA ILE A 156 -7.87 -10.47 0.82
C ILE A 156 -8.54 -9.09 0.82
N PRO A 157 -9.46 -8.77 1.74
CA PRO A 157 -10.12 -7.47 1.76
C PRO A 157 -9.18 -6.31 2.14
N LYS A 158 -8.02 -6.59 2.72
CA LYS A 158 -6.99 -5.57 3.00
C LYS A 158 -6.14 -5.25 1.76
N VAL A 159 -6.02 -6.19 0.82
CA VAL A 159 -5.44 -5.89 -0.50
C VAL A 159 -6.41 -5.02 -1.27
N ASP A 160 -7.65 -5.46 -1.43
CA ASP A 160 -8.74 -4.67 -2.00
C ASP A 160 -10.10 -5.21 -1.52
N SER A 161 -10.98 -4.32 -1.08
CA SER A 161 -12.29 -4.72 -0.53
C SER A 161 -13.24 -5.31 -1.58
N THR A 162 -12.94 -5.15 -2.86
CA THR A 162 -13.73 -5.71 -3.97
C THR A 162 -13.19 -7.05 -4.47
N TRP A 163 -12.01 -7.47 -3.99
CA TRP A 163 -11.41 -8.72 -4.43
C TRP A 163 -12.17 -9.94 -3.93
N SER A 164 -12.64 -10.78 -4.86
CA SER A 164 -13.32 -12.04 -4.53
C SER A 164 -12.36 -13.16 -4.06
N GLY A 165 -11.06 -12.94 -4.19
CA GLY A 165 -10.02 -13.95 -3.95
C GLY A 165 -9.62 -14.73 -5.19
N ALA A 166 -10.27 -14.50 -6.35
CA ALA A 166 -9.88 -15.14 -7.59
C ALA A 166 -8.59 -14.56 -8.16
N ILE A 167 -7.82 -15.40 -8.85
CA ILE A 167 -6.60 -15.03 -9.57
C ILE A 167 -6.70 -15.36 -11.06
N PRO A 168 -6.05 -14.55 -11.93
CA PRO A 168 -5.10 -13.50 -11.61
C PRO A 168 -5.75 -12.23 -11.07
N ALA A 169 -5.04 -11.55 -10.18
CA ALA A 169 -5.43 -10.24 -9.68
C ALA A 169 -4.22 -9.30 -9.66
N THR A 170 -4.43 -8.02 -9.96
CA THR A 170 -3.34 -7.04 -10.09
C THR A 170 -3.67 -5.75 -9.35
N VAL A 171 -2.74 -5.28 -8.56
CA VAL A 171 -2.73 -3.93 -8.01
C VAL A 171 -1.73 -3.08 -8.78
N ILE A 172 -2.14 -1.94 -9.31
CA ILE A 172 -1.24 -0.91 -9.86
C ILE A 172 -1.36 0.31 -8.98
N TYR A 173 -0.22 0.80 -8.46
CA TYR A 173 -0.26 1.95 -7.56
C TYR A 173 1.05 2.75 -7.58
N ASN A 174 0.95 4.02 -7.18
CA ASN A 174 2.05 4.92 -6.84
C ASN A 174 1.71 5.71 -5.56
N ALA A 175 2.39 6.81 -5.29
CA ALA A 175 2.14 7.65 -4.10
C ALA A 175 0.74 8.30 -4.11
N GLU A 176 0.15 8.53 -5.29
CA GLU A 176 -1.05 9.34 -5.50
C GLU A 176 -2.29 8.51 -5.83
N MET A 177 -2.10 7.40 -6.54
CA MET A 177 -3.19 6.63 -7.11
C MET A 177 -3.00 5.13 -6.90
N ARG A 178 -4.13 4.42 -6.73
CA ARG A 178 -4.18 2.96 -6.62
C ARG A 178 -5.39 2.44 -7.39
N LYS A 179 -5.17 1.40 -8.19
CA LYS A 179 -6.23 0.66 -8.87
C LYS A 179 -6.07 -0.83 -8.66
N PHE A 180 -7.18 -1.53 -8.61
CA PHE A 180 -7.25 -2.98 -8.48
C PHE A 180 -7.99 -3.60 -9.67
N TYR A 181 -7.55 -4.77 -10.10
CA TYR A 181 -8.10 -5.50 -11.23
C TYR A 181 -8.13 -7.00 -10.91
N GLU A 182 -9.29 -7.61 -11.03
CA GLU A 182 -9.49 -9.06 -10.93
C GLU A 182 -9.76 -9.62 -12.34
N LYS A 183 -8.71 -9.62 -13.16
CA LYS A 183 -8.74 -10.11 -14.54
C LYS A 183 -7.34 -10.39 -15.06
N SER A 184 -7.25 -11.15 -16.15
CA SER A 184 -6.00 -11.24 -16.92
C SER A 184 -5.77 -9.98 -17.76
N PHE A 185 -4.50 -9.70 -18.03
CA PHE A 185 -4.04 -8.60 -18.87
C PHE A 185 -3.33 -9.08 -20.13
N THR A 186 -3.68 -8.50 -21.27
CA THR A 186 -2.79 -8.43 -22.43
C THR A 186 -1.70 -7.37 -22.18
N TYR A 187 -0.63 -7.41 -22.97
CA TYR A 187 0.44 -6.40 -22.86
C TYR A 187 -0.09 -4.97 -23.07
N ASP A 188 -0.89 -4.77 -24.11
CA ASP A 188 -1.40 -3.44 -24.48
C ASP A 188 -2.36 -2.88 -23.43
N GLU A 189 -3.22 -3.73 -22.85
CA GLU A 189 -4.08 -3.32 -21.73
C GLU A 189 -3.25 -2.91 -20.51
N LEU A 190 -2.24 -3.72 -20.15
CA LEU A 190 -1.39 -3.45 -19.00
C LEU A 190 -0.58 -2.16 -19.20
N GLU A 191 0.01 -1.97 -20.39
CA GLU A 191 0.75 -0.76 -20.77
C GLU A 191 -0.14 0.48 -20.73
N LYS A 192 -1.38 0.39 -21.24
CA LYS A 192 -2.37 1.46 -21.19
C LYS A 192 -2.71 1.84 -19.75
N GLU A 193 -2.97 0.85 -18.89
CA GLU A 193 -3.28 1.15 -17.48
C GLU A 193 -2.09 1.81 -16.76
N ILE A 194 -0.88 1.32 -16.96
CA ILE A 194 0.35 1.90 -16.40
C ILE A 194 0.56 3.34 -16.86
N SER A 195 0.17 3.67 -18.10
CA SER A 195 0.30 5.03 -18.62
C SER A 195 -0.49 6.09 -17.85
N ASN A 196 -1.55 5.67 -17.16
CA ASN A 196 -2.36 6.55 -16.31
C ASN A 196 -1.66 6.94 -14.99
N PHE A 197 -0.53 6.28 -14.65
CA PHE A 197 0.24 6.49 -13.42
C PHE A 197 1.52 7.33 -13.63
N LYS A 198 1.63 7.97 -14.79
CA LYS A 198 2.77 8.83 -15.13
C LYS A 198 2.52 10.28 -14.78
#